data_86e684b683e565fc646b7fba91460d3f
#
_entry.id   86e684b683e565fc646b7fba91460d3f
#
_cell.length_a   1.000
_cell.length_b   1.000
_cell.length_c   1.000
_cell.angle_alpha   90.00
_cell.angle_beta   90.00
_cell.angle_gamma   90.00
#
_symmetry.space_group_name_H-M   'P 1'
#
loop_
_entity.id
_entity.type
_entity.pdbx_description
1 polymer ?
#
loop_
_entity_poly.entity_id
_entity_poly.type
_entity_poly.pdbx_seq_one_letter_code
_entity_poly.pdbx_strand_id
1 'polypeptide(L)'
;MAATLSVVVPVYGTKRDLPACLESLRTQSLRDAEFLLVDDASPDGAGAVLAEYARRDSRFRVLTHSQNRGLFAARMTGADAATGKYLAFLDSDDFVSVDFYRAAVALAEENDFDLVMGDTVWQRENGDRFVRPVHADCVLEDELRGNAVRDAFFQQAMTCYSFHTIWNKVIRRDLWLRCAPYYAPLAKKHIVMTEDIAFSVVLYFFAQGFGRHRGDGVFYCEHPSSSTGAAGNPAKFRKNYADIAQVFAFADEFLHQQGANQARQQLQKARKWYARMWAEQARKAANQPEISHLTAALCPDFSPDEDANLPEIFWFDQPMTPWRDGTERIKRAILGLDGIDCPVISLDVFDTLILRPFRTPTDLFHTLEGKWQRAARRNMTSFAQARIEAESCARAWLPETQADVTMWNIYSAMMQNLGVSDDCVGQMTYNEREAEVHFCRPRKTGVQLFNLAKAAGKRVVLTSDMY
;
A
#
# COMPACT_ATOMS: atom_id res chain seq x y z
N MET A 1 -25.56 24.36 2.62
CA MET A 1 -25.82 22.89 2.48
C MET A 1 -24.61 22.18 3.06
N ALA A 2 -24.76 21.00 3.63
CA ALA A 2 -23.62 20.20 4.09
C ALA A 2 -22.81 19.76 2.87
N ALA A 3 -21.48 19.74 2.95
CA ALA A 3 -20.61 19.31 1.87
C ALA A 3 -20.82 17.81 1.55
N THR A 4 -20.52 17.40 0.33
CA THR A 4 -20.50 15.98 -0.03
C THR A 4 -19.32 15.26 0.63
N LEU A 5 -18.15 15.90 0.67
CA LEU A 5 -16.93 15.33 1.23
C LEU A 5 -16.25 16.31 2.19
N SER A 6 -15.80 15.81 3.34
CA SER A 6 -14.86 16.50 4.22
C SER A 6 -13.49 15.82 4.13
N VAL A 7 -12.45 16.58 3.81
CA VAL A 7 -11.06 16.08 3.83
C VAL A 7 -10.33 16.69 5.01
N VAL A 8 -9.82 15.87 5.91
CA VAL A 8 -9.04 16.26 7.08
C VAL A 8 -7.56 16.21 6.75
N VAL A 9 -6.85 17.30 6.96
CA VAL A 9 -5.40 17.43 6.76
C VAL A 9 -4.75 17.76 8.09
N PRO A 10 -4.13 16.78 8.78
CA PRO A 10 -3.32 17.04 9.96
C PRO A 10 -1.99 17.68 9.55
N VAL A 11 -1.59 18.75 10.25
CA VAL A 11 -0.40 19.54 9.91
C VAL A 11 0.51 19.69 11.12
N TYR A 12 1.75 19.20 11.00
CA TYR A 12 2.80 19.42 11.99
C TYR A 12 4.20 19.37 11.35
N GLY A 13 4.88 20.50 11.26
CA GLY A 13 6.27 20.57 10.77
C GLY A 13 6.45 20.30 9.27
N THR A 14 5.42 20.49 8.45
CA THR A 14 5.42 20.17 7.01
C THR A 14 5.30 21.42 6.12
N LYS A 15 5.66 22.58 6.61
CA LYS A 15 5.52 23.86 5.87
C LYS A 15 6.07 23.81 4.45
N ARG A 16 7.15 23.06 4.23
CA ARG A 16 7.82 22.95 2.92
C ARG A 16 6.92 22.27 1.89
N ASP A 17 6.23 21.20 2.30
CA ASP A 17 5.51 20.29 1.40
C ASP A 17 4.02 20.66 1.32
N LEU A 18 3.52 21.38 2.35
CA LEU A 18 2.16 21.82 2.49
C LEU A 18 1.56 22.54 1.25
N PRO A 19 2.27 23.42 0.51
CA PRO A 19 1.71 24.03 -0.69
C PRO A 19 1.28 23.03 -1.77
N ALA A 20 2.01 21.94 -1.99
CA ALA A 20 1.64 20.91 -2.95
C ALA A 20 0.37 20.17 -2.53
N CYS A 21 0.27 19.82 -1.24
CA CYS A 21 -0.91 19.23 -0.64
C CYS A 21 -2.15 20.12 -0.83
N LEU A 22 -2.09 21.37 -0.39
CA LEU A 22 -3.22 22.30 -0.42
C LEU A 22 -3.64 22.67 -1.85
N GLU A 23 -2.68 22.79 -2.78
CA GLU A 23 -2.99 23.06 -4.18
C GLU A 23 -3.69 21.86 -4.84
N SER A 24 -3.31 20.63 -4.49
CA SER A 24 -3.99 19.42 -4.97
C SER A 24 -5.46 19.37 -4.50
N LEU A 25 -5.74 19.84 -3.28
CA LEU A 25 -7.10 19.96 -2.75
C LEU A 25 -7.88 21.09 -3.43
N ARG A 26 -7.24 22.26 -3.62
CA ARG A 26 -7.87 23.42 -4.25
C ARG A 26 -8.33 23.10 -5.68
N THR A 27 -7.58 22.29 -6.40
CA THR A 27 -7.84 21.95 -7.80
C THR A 27 -8.75 20.73 -7.99
N GLN A 28 -9.24 20.10 -6.90
CA GLN A 28 -10.14 18.95 -7.00
C GLN A 28 -11.33 19.20 -7.90
N SER A 29 -11.70 18.21 -8.73
CA SER A 29 -12.89 18.24 -9.57
C SER A 29 -14.21 18.12 -8.78
N LEU A 30 -14.17 17.50 -7.58
CA LEU A 30 -15.30 17.52 -6.63
C LEU A 30 -15.38 18.89 -5.97
N ARG A 31 -16.31 19.74 -6.44
CA ARG A 31 -16.45 21.13 -5.97
C ARG A 31 -17.15 21.23 -4.62
N ASP A 32 -18.09 20.35 -4.35
CA ASP A 32 -18.84 20.30 -3.09
C ASP A 32 -18.06 19.52 -2.03
N ALA A 33 -16.95 20.11 -1.59
CA ALA A 33 -16.06 19.57 -0.58
C ALA A 33 -15.60 20.65 0.38
N GLU A 34 -15.33 20.30 1.64
CA GLU A 34 -14.64 21.12 2.62
C GLU A 34 -13.30 20.49 3.01
N PHE A 35 -12.33 21.34 3.33
CA PHE A 35 -10.97 20.94 3.69
C PHE A 35 -10.65 21.43 5.09
N LEU A 36 -10.52 20.51 6.03
CA LEU A 36 -10.33 20.79 7.45
C LEU A 36 -8.84 20.67 7.79
N LEU A 37 -8.16 21.81 7.86
CA LEU A 37 -6.73 21.89 8.10
C LEU A 37 -6.48 21.98 9.61
N VAL A 38 -5.93 20.93 10.20
CA VAL A 38 -5.69 20.85 11.63
C VAL A 38 -4.22 21.15 11.94
N ASP A 39 -3.93 22.38 12.34
CA ASP A 39 -2.60 22.78 12.80
C ASP A 39 -2.36 22.27 14.23
N ASP A 40 -1.55 21.22 14.35
CA ASP A 40 -1.21 20.60 15.63
C ASP A 40 -0.06 21.35 16.35
N ALA A 41 -0.16 22.68 16.41
CA ALA A 41 0.85 23.59 16.96
C ALA A 41 2.21 23.46 16.21
N SER A 42 2.18 23.57 14.89
CA SER A 42 3.37 23.47 14.04
C SER A 42 4.42 24.54 14.39
N PRO A 43 5.68 24.13 14.66
CA PRO A 43 6.73 25.08 15.08
C PRO A 43 7.39 25.83 13.91
N ASP A 44 7.14 25.41 12.67
CA ASP A 44 7.82 25.88 11.44
C ASP A 44 7.12 27.06 10.75
N GLY A 45 6.00 27.52 11.29
CA GLY A 45 5.18 28.60 10.72
C GLY A 45 4.21 28.14 9.62
N ALA A 46 3.86 26.85 9.56
CA ALA A 46 2.86 26.32 8.66
C ALA A 46 1.49 27.03 8.81
N GLY A 47 1.11 27.46 10.03
CA GLY A 47 -0.14 28.18 10.30
C GLY A 47 -0.36 29.40 9.42
N ALA A 48 0.69 30.13 9.03
CA ALA A 48 0.59 31.27 8.12
C ALA A 48 0.18 30.83 6.69
N VAL A 49 0.69 29.68 6.22
CA VAL A 49 0.32 29.11 4.93
C VAL A 49 -1.13 28.65 4.95
N LEU A 50 -1.56 27.99 6.02
CA LEU A 50 -2.95 27.54 6.19
C LEU A 50 -3.93 28.74 6.17
N ALA A 51 -3.61 29.80 6.89
CA ALA A 51 -4.43 31.02 6.94
C ALA A 51 -4.55 31.67 5.56
N GLU A 52 -3.48 31.66 4.76
CA GLU A 52 -3.51 32.19 3.40
C GLU A 52 -4.44 31.40 2.48
N TYR A 53 -4.40 30.08 2.52
CA TYR A 53 -5.30 29.23 1.72
C TYR A 53 -6.76 29.40 2.16
N ALA A 54 -7.05 29.44 3.46
CA ALA A 54 -8.38 29.66 3.97
C ALA A 54 -8.96 31.03 3.57
N ARG A 55 -8.11 32.07 3.41
CA ARG A 55 -8.53 33.39 2.91
C ARG A 55 -8.84 33.36 1.39
N ARG A 56 -8.15 32.53 0.62
CA ARG A 56 -8.31 32.44 -0.84
C ARG A 56 -9.47 31.57 -1.30
N ASP A 57 -9.81 30.55 -0.52
CA ASP A 57 -10.84 29.57 -0.87
C ASP A 57 -11.63 29.16 0.37
N SER A 58 -12.91 29.53 0.40
CA SER A 58 -13.80 29.32 1.54
C SER A 58 -14.06 27.85 1.90
N ARG A 59 -13.65 26.92 1.06
CA ARG A 59 -13.70 25.48 1.38
C ARG A 59 -12.66 25.07 2.43
N PHE A 60 -11.59 25.86 2.61
CA PHE A 60 -10.57 25.60 3.61
C PHE A 60 -10.94 26.21 4.96
N ARG A 61 -10.91 25.40 6.02
CA ARG A 61 -11.14 25.80 7.41
C ARG A 61 -9.95 25.38 8.25
N VAL A 62 -9.38 26.31 9.02
CA VAL A 62 -8.25 26.04 9.91
C VAL A 62 -8.76 25.77 11.32
N LEU A 63 -8.30 24.69 11.91
CA LEU A 63 -8.48 24.30 13.30
C LEU A 63 -7.09 24.26 13.94
N THR A 64 -6.90 24.92 15.09
CA THR A 64 -5.57 25.04 15.70
C THR A 64 -5.58 24.47 17.11
N HIS A 65 -4.63 23.58 17.39
CA HIS A 65 -4.34 23.10 18.73
C HIS A 65 -3.40 24.09 19.46
N SER A 66 -3.60 24.27 20.75
CA SER A 66 -2.71 25.10 21.59
C SER A 66 -1.36 24.46 21.88
N GLN A 67 -1.24 23.15 21.67
CA GLN A 67 -0.04 22.34 21.81
C GLN A 67 -0.11 21.12 20.91
N ASN A 68 1.04 20.51 20.58
CA ASN A 68 1.07 19.26 19.80
C ASN A 68 0.40 18.14 20.59
N ARG A 69 -0.68 17.58 20.01
CA ARG A 69 -1.48 16.49 20.56
C ARG A 69 -1.24 15.14 19.85
N GLY A 70 -0.46 15.15 18.76
CA GLY A 70 -0.16 14.00 17.94
C GLY A 70 -1.15 13.75 16.80
N LEU A 71 -0.71 12.99 15.82
CA LEU A 71 -1.41 12.76 14.56
C LEU A 71 -2.82 12.17 14.76
N PHE A 72 -2.95 11.19 15.66
CA PHE A 72 -4.26 10.62 16.02
C PHE A 72 -5.25 11.69 16.48
N ALA A 73 -4.84 12.56 17.40
CA ALA A 73 -5.71 13.61 17.94
C ALA A 73 -6.05 14.68 16.89
N ALA A 74 -5.10 15.00 16.00
CA ALA A 74 -5.35 15.94 14.91
C ALA A 74 -6.40 15.38 13.92
N ARG A 75 -6.31 14.12 13.54
CA ARG A 75 -7.32 13.45 12.70
C ARG A 75 -8.70 13.42 13.38
N MET A 76 -8.76 13.11 14.67
CA MET A 76 -10.01 13.13 15.43
C MET A 76 -10.63 14.53 15.46
N THR A 77 -9.83 15.57 15.74
CA THR A 77 -10.32 16.96 15.77
C THR A 77 -10.91 17.38 14.42
N GLY A 78 -10.27 17.04 13.33
CA GLY A 78 -10.80 17.32 11.99
C GLY A 78 -12.07 16.54 11.69
N ALA A 79 -12.11 15.26 12.03
CA ALA A 79 -13.27 14.39 11.80
C ALA A 79 -14.50 14.83 12.64
N ASP A 80 -14.29 15.30 13.86
CA ASP A 80 -15.35 15.85 14.72
C ASP A 80 -15.95 17.15 14.13
N ALA A 81 -15.14 17.94 13.41
CA ALA A 81 -15.58 19.17 12.75
C ALA A 81 -16.16 18.96 11.34
N ALA A 82 -16.10 17.73 10.83
CA ALA A 82 -16.55 17.37 9.47
C ALA A 82 -18.07 17.39 9.35
N THR A 83 -18.57 17.96 8.25
CA THR A 83 -20.00 18.06 7.95
C THR A 83 -20.43 17.25 6.73
N GLY A 84 -19.46 16.80 5.91
CA GLY A 84 -19.70 16.05 4.68
C GLY A 84 -20.36 14.69 4.91
N LYS A 85 -21.07 14.22 3.88
CA LYS A 85 -21.61 12.84 3.86
C LYS A 85 -20.50 11.79 3.89
N TYR A 86 -19.36 12.13 3.30
CA TYR A 86 -18.14 11.32 3.30
C TYR A 86 -17.01 12.05 4.01
N LEU A 87 -16.06 11.27 4.51
CA LEU A 87 -14.85 11.72 5.19
C LEU A 87 -13.63 11.10 4.49
N ALA A 88 -12.57 11.89 4.35
CA ALA A 88 -11.26 11.43 3.90
C ALA A 88 -10.17 12.07 4.75
N PHE A 89 -9.00 11.47 4.75
CA PHE A 89 -7.78 12.00 5.37
C PHE A 89 -6.70 12.15 4.31
N LEU A 90 -5.87 13.17 4.43
CA LEU A 90 -4.71 13.37 3.56
C LEU A 90 -3.57 13.90 4.42
N ASP A 91 -2.41 13.27 4.37
CA ASP A 91 -1.25 13.75 5.10
C ASP A 91 -0.68 15.00 4.42
N SER A 92 -0.20 15.95 5.21
CA SER A 92 0.16 17.29 4.75
C SER A 92 1.45 17.35 3.92
N ASP A 93 2.21 16.27 3.86
CA ASP A 93 3.38 16.07 3.01
C ASP A 93 3.08 15.27 1.72
N ASP A 94 1.81 14.82 1.56
CA ASP A 94 1.30 14.11 0.40
C ASP A 94 0.38 15.00 -0.45
N PHE A 95 -0.02 14.52 -1.63
CA PHE A 95 -1.02 15.18 -2.47
C PHE A 95 -1.91 14.16 -3.18
N VAL A 96 -3.04 14.63 -3.73
CA VAL A 96 -4.07 13.78 -4.30
C VAL A 96 -4.34 14.12 -5.76
N SER A 97 -4.67 13.12 -6.59
CA SER A 97 -5.02 13.36 -7.99
C SER A 97 -6.33 14.15 -8.10
N VAL A 98 -6.46 14.92 -9.18
CA VAL A 98 -7.55 15.90 -9.37
C VAL A 98 -8.95 15.27 -9.36
N ASP A 99 -9.08 14.02 -9.77
CA ASP A 99 -10.35 13.32 -9.95
C ASP A 99 -10.63 12.24 -8.90
N PHE A 100 -9.67 11.90 -8.05
CA PHE A 100 -9.80 10.77 -7.13
C PHE A 100 -11.03 10.89 -6.24
N TYR A 101 -11.20 12.01 -5.54
CA TYR A 101 -12.32 12.14 -4.62
C TYR A 101 -13.68 12.13 -5.31
N ARG A 102 -13.79 12.72 -6.50
CA ARG A 102 -15.03 12.66 -7.30
C ARG A 102 -15.37 11.23 -7.70
N ALA A 103 -14.38 10.50 -8.20
CA ALA A 103 -14.56 9.12 -8.63
C ALA A 103 -14.84 8.16 -7.45
N ALA A 104 -14.13 8.32 -6.34
CA ALA A 104 -14.33 7.48 -5.15
C ALA A 104 -15.70 7.72 -4.49
N VAL A 105 -16.16 8.99 -4.43
CA VAL A 105 -17.50 9.32 -3.94
C VAL A 105 -18.57 8.75 -4.87
N ALA A 106 -18.43 8.90 -6.19
CA ALA A 106 -19.39 8.34 -7.15
C ALA A 106 -19.48 6.82 -6.98
N LEU A 107 -18.35 6.12 -6.88
CA LEU A 107 -18.32 4.68 -6.67
C LEU A 107 -19.01 4.27 -5.35
N ALA A 108 -18.81 5.06 -4.27
CA ALA A 108 -19.45 4.82 -2.99
C ALA A 108 -20.98 5.02 -3.04
N GLU A 109 -21.43 6.04 -3.79
CA GLU A 109 -22.88 6.32 -3.98
C GLU A 109 -23.57 5.25 -4.82
N GLU A 110 -22.98 4.91 -5.96
CA GLU A 110 -23.54 3.97 -6.94
C GLU A 110 -23.69 2.56 -6.36
N ASN A 111 -22.76 2.17 -5.49
CA ASN A 111 -22.71 0.81 -4.96
C ASN A 111 -23.03 0.72 -3.47
N ASP A 112 -23.43 1.80 -2.82
CA ASP A 112 -23.69 1.86 -1.38
C ASP A 112 -22.51 1.32 -0.53
N PHE A 113 -21.28 1.73 -0.87
CA PHE A 113 -20.10 1.35 -0.09
C PHE A 113 -19.90 2.25 1.13
N ASP A 114 -19.45 1.64 2.22
CA ASP A 114 -19.02 2.36 3.43
C ASP A 114 -17.58 2.87 3.32
N LEU A 115 -16.75 2.12 2.58
CA LEU A 115 -15.34 2.42 2.37
C LEU A 115 -15.02 2.29 0.88
N VAL A 116 -14.36 3.29 0.30
CA VAL A 116 -13.73 3.18 -1.01
C VAL A 116 -12.25 3.48 -0.85
N MET A 117 -11.40 2.60 -1.37
CA MET A 117 -9.96 2.70 -1.30
C MET A 117 -9.36 2.95 -2.68
N GLY A 118 -8.45 3.91 -2.81
CA GLY A 118 -7.75 4.25 -4.03
C GLY A 118 -6.35 3.65 -4.12
N ASP A 119 -5.85 3.51 -5.34
CA ASP A 119 -4.45 3.17 -5.58
C ASP A 119 -3.54 4.30 -5.08
N THR A 120 -2.33 3.94 -4.68
CA THR A 120 -1.33 4.89 -4.18
C THR A 120 -0.20 5.03 -5.20
N VAL A 121 0.17 6.24 -5.53
CA VAL A 121 1.34 6.55 -6.33
C VAL A 121 2.47 6.92 -5.38
N TRP A 122 3.52 6.11 -5.34
CA TRP A 122 4.73 6.44 -4.58
C TRP A 122 5.58 7.42 -5.39
N GLN A 123 5.95 8.52 -4.75
CA GLN A 123 6.85 9.51 -5.31
C GLN A 123 8.11 9.58 -4.47
N ARG A 124 9.25 9.24 -5.05
CA ARG A 124 10.56 9.36 -4.42
C ARG A 124 11.07 10.79 -4.44
N GLU A 125 11.98 11.10 -3.54
CA GLU A 125 12.63 12.42 -3.45
C GLU A 125 13.30 12.85 -4.77
N ASN A 126 13.81 11.89 -5.55
CA ASN A 126 14.39 12.12 -6.87
C ASN A 126 13.33 12.37 -7.98
N GLY A 127 12.05 12.37 -7.65
CA GLY A 127 10.94 12.56 -8.58
C GLY A 127 10.47 11.31 -9.32
N ASP A 128 11.09 10.16 -9.10
CA ASP A 128 10.60 8.90 -9.66
C ASP A 128 9.24 8.53 -9.04
N ARG A 129 8.33 8.04 -9.89
CA ARG A 129 6.98 7.65 -9.49
C ARG A 129 6.69 6.22 -9.89
N PHE A 130 6.00 5.49 -9.02
CA PHE A 130 5.45 4.17 -9.33
C PHE A 130 4.10 3.99 -8.65
N VAL A 131 3.18 3.33 -9.33
CA VAL A 131 1.86 3.02 -8.76
C VAL A 131 1.99 1.78 -7.89
N ARG A 132 1.55 1.87 -6.64
CA ARG A 132 1.33 0.73 -5.78
C ARG A 132 -0.16 0.37 -5.85
N PRO A 133 -0.55 -0.71 -6.53
CA PRO A 133 -1.93 -1.13 -6.59
C PRO A 133 -2.45 -1.46 -5.19
N VAL A 134 -3.69 -1.09 -4.93
CA VAL A 134 -4.43 -1.59 -3.77
C VAL A 134 -4.44 -3.11 -3.82
N HIS A 135 -4.33 -3.77 -2.69
CA HIS A 135 -4.33 -5.24 -2.58
C HIS A 135 -3.18 -5.96 -3.29
N ALA A 136 -2.09 -5.26 -3.64
CA ALA A 136 -0.90 -5.89 -4.20
C ALA A 136 -0.37 -7.04 -3.31
N ASP A 137 -0.61 -6.92 -2.02
CA ASP A 137 -0.09 -7.79 -0.98
C ASP A 137 -1.09 -8.86 -0.51
N CYS A 138 -2.40 -8.79 -0.81
CA CYS A 138 -3.30 -9.80 -0.27
C CYS A 138 -4.66 -10.04 -0.94
N VAL A 139 -5.35 -9.05 -1.50
CA VAL A 139 -6.73 -9.18 -1.99
C VAL A 139 -6.87 -8.62 -3.40
N LEU A 140 -7.47 -9.39 -4.30
CA LEU A 140 -7.68 -9.01 -5.70
C LEU A 140 -9.12 -8.61 -6.01
N GLU A 141 -10.08 -8.83 -5.09
CA GLU A 141 -11.46 -8.43 -5.31
C GLU A 141 -11.60 -6.90 -5.19
N ASP A 142 -12.28 -6.31 -6.17
CA ASP A 142 -12.54 -4.88 -6.18
C ASP A 142 -13.73 -4.49 -5.28
N GLU A 143 -14.57 -5.46 -4.93
CA GLU A 143 -15.77 -5.25 -4.11
C GLU A 143 -15.90 -6.32 -3.05
N LEU A 144 -16.23 -5.89 -1.81
CA LEU A 144 -16.51 -6.79 -0.70
C LEU A 144 -17.81 -6.35 -0.01
N ARG A 145 -18.59 -7.33 0.50
CA ARG A 145 -19.85 -7.08 1.17
C ARG A 145 -19.98 -7.86 2.48
N GLY A 146 -20.69 -7.27 3.44
CA GLY A 146 -20.98 -7.89 4.73
C GLY A 146 -19.70 -8.33 5.46
N ASN A 147 -19.72 -9.54 5.98
CA ASN A 147 -18.58 -10.09 6.74
C ASN A 147 -17.30 -10.21 5.92
N ALA A 148 -17.38 -10.31 4.57
CA ALA A 148 -16.20 -10.39 3.72
C ALA A 148 -15.30 -9.14 3.84
N VAL A 149 -15.87 -7.96 4.15
CA VAL A 149 -15.10 -6.72 4.39
C VAL A 149 -14.19 -6.88 5.60
N ARG A 150 -14.76 -7.33 6.72
CA ARG A 150 -14.03 -7.61 7.96
C ARG A 150 -13.01 -8.72 7.78
N ASP A 151 -13.44 -9.82 7.16
CA ASP A 151 -12.61 -11.01 7.02
C ASP A 151 -11.41 -10.75 6.11
N ALA A 152 -11.55 -9.91 5.08
CA ALA A 152 -10.45 -9.46 4.24
C ALA A 152 -9.39 -8.66 5.02
N PHE A 153 -9.81 -7.80 5.95
CA PHE A 153 -8.89 -7.03 6.79
C PHE A 153 -8.12 -7.91 7.79
N PHE A 154 -8.81 -8.84 8.44
CA PHE A 154 -8.22 -9.65 9.52
C PHE A 154 -7.63 -10.98 9.05
N GLN A 155 -7.54 -11.25 7.75
CA GLN A 155 -6.87 -12.45 7.24
C GLN A 155 -5.35 -12.27 7.14
N GLN A 156 -4.61 -13.38 6.96
CA GLN A 156 -3.17 -13.39 6.67
C GLN A 156 -2.32 -12.52 7.62
N ALA A 157 -2.58 -12.60 8.91
CA ALA A 157 -1.90 -11.78 9.93
C ALA A 157 -2.03 -10.26 9.68
N MET A 158 -3.11 -9.80 9.06
CA MET A 158 -3.32 -8.39 8.70
C MET A 158 -2.18 -7.81 7.84
N THR A 159 -1.63 -8.61 6.94
CA THR A 159 -0.46 -8.21 6.17
C THR A 159 -0.78 -7.31 4.98
N CYS A 160 -2.06 -7.07 4.67
CA CYS A 160 -2.45 -6.12 3.63
C CYS A 160 -2.28 -4.67 4.10
N TYR A 161 -1.09 -4.12 3.88
CA TYR A 161 -0.73 -2.78 4.32
C TYR A 161 -1.68 -1.70 3.78
N SER A 162 -2.17 -1.85 2.55
CA SER A 162 -3.12 -0.90 1.95
C SER A 162 -4.43 -0.76 2.74
N PHE A 163 -4.81 -1.79 3.50
CA PHE A 163 -5.96 -1.72 4.39
C PHE A 163 -5.67 -0.95 5.68
N HIS A 164 -4.42 -0.95 6.16
CA HIS A 164 -4.06 -0.25 7.39
C HIS A 164 -4.13 1.27 7.23
N THR A 165 -3.67 1.81 6.11
CA THR A 165 -3.61 3.25 5.87
C THR A 165 -5.00 3.88 5.83
N ILE A 166 -5.15 5.07 6.39
CA ILE A 166 -6.44 5.78 6.37
C ILE A 166 -6.50 6.88 5.31
N TRP A 167 -5.34 7.36 4.85
CA TRP A 167 -5.21 8.48 3.94
C TRP A 167 -5.54 8.15 2.47
N ASN A 168 -5.64 6.88 2.09
CA ASN A 168 -6.02 6.43 0.75
C ASN A 168 -7.50 6.06 0.61
N LYS A 169 -8.35 6.51 1.54
CA LYS A 169 -9.75 6.10 1.63
C LYS A 169 -10.73 7.26 1.62
N VAL A 170 -11.90 6.99 1.05
CA VAL A 170 -13.14 7.74 1.27
C VAL A 170 -14.05 6.89 2.13
N ILE A 171 -14.51 7.45 3.26
CA ILE A 171 -15.22 6.76 4.33
C ILE A 171 -16.61 7.37 4.43
N ARG A 172 -17.67 6.56 4.44
CA ARG A 172 -19.01 7.05 4.75
C ARG A 172 -19.04 7.62 6.17
N ARG A 173 -19.46 8.87 6.34
CA ARG A 173 -19.43 9.54 7.64
C ARG A 173 -20.28 8.82 8.69
N ASP A 174 -21.40 8.20 8.31
CA ASP A 174 -22.22 7.43 9.24
C ASP A 174 -21.48 6.21 9.82
N LEU A 175 -20.63 5.55 9.02
CA LEU A 175 -19.73 4.53 9.55
C LEU A 175 -18.74 5.15 10.54
N TRP A 176 -18.11 6.27 10.20
CA TRP A 176 -17.20 6.95 11.11
C TRP A 176 -17.85 7.30 12.44
N LEU A 177 -19.05 7.88 12.43
CA LEU A 177 -19.77 8.27 13.63
C LEU A 177 -20.13 7.07 14.53
N ARG A 178 -20.41 5.90 13.95
CA ARG A 178 -20.58 4.65 14.70
C ARG A 178 -19.28 4.19 15.34
N CYS A 179 -18.15 4.39 14.68
CA CYS A 179 -16.83 3.97 15.14
C CYS A 179 -16.21 4.94 16.17
N ALA A 180 -16.48 6.24 16.07
CA ALA A 180 -15.84 7.30 16.84
C ALA A 180 -15.84 7.06 18.36
N PRO A 181 -16.92 6.57 19.01
CA PRO A 181 -16.92 6.32 20.45
C PRO A 181 -15.86 5.32 20.92
N TYR A 182 -15.48 4.34 20.08
CA TYR A 182 -14.48 3.34 20.43
C TYR A 182 -13.07 3.92 20.54
N TYR A 183 -12.80 5.06 19.89
CA TYR A 183 -11.48 5.70 19.91
C TYR A 183 -11.17 6.48 21.20
N ALA A 184 -12.14 6.64 22.09
CA ALA A 184 -12.01 7.40 23.34
C ALA A 184 -10.76 7.02 24.18
N PRO A 185 -10.34 5.73 24.30
CA PRO A 185 -9.14 5.35 25.06
C PRO A 185 -7.84 5.96 24.52
N LEU A 186 -7.78 6.28 23.22
CA LEU A 186 -6.61 6.89 22.57
C LEU A 186 -6.70 8.41 22.47
N ALA A 187 -7.88 9.02 22.62
CA ALA A 187 -8.11 10.43 22.34
C ALA A 187 -7.27 11.43 23.19
N LYS A 188 -6.82 10.98 24.38
CA LYS A 188 -5.97 11.77 25.29
C LYS A 188 -4.49 11.40 25.22
N LYS A 189 -4.12 10.45 24.34
CA LYS A 189 -2.76 9.98 24.18
C LYS A 189 -2.11 10.68 22.99
N HIS A 190 -0.82 10.98 23.13
CA HIS A 190 -0.03 11.51 22.02
C HIS A 190 0.44 10.35 21.14
N ILE A 191 -0.35 9.98 20.14
CA ILE A 191 -0.05 8.90 19.18
C ILE A 191 0.29 9.50 17.82
N VAL A 192 1.44 9.08 17.28
CA VAL A 192 1.93 9.51 15.94
C VAL A 192 2.23 8.29 15.06
N MET A 193 2.54 7.13 15.66
CA MET A 193 2.93 5.94 14.90
C MET A 193 1.85 4.87 14.93
N THR A 194 1.53 4.33 13.76
CA THR A 194 0.54 3.25 13.55
C THR A 194 -0.89 3.60 13.97
N GLU A 195 -1.22 4.87 14.15
CA GLU A 195 -2.57 5.34 14.47
C GLU A 195 -3.59 4.91 13.41
N ASP A 196 -3.15 4.74 12.16
CA ASP A 196 -3.92 4.21 11.05
C ASP A 196 -4.54 2.84 11.37
N ILE A 197 -3.78 1.96 12.04
CA ILE A 197 -4.27 0.65 12.46
C ILE A 197 -5.40 0.79 13.48
N ALA A 198 -5.28 1.74 14.42
CA ALA A 198 -6.33 1.96 15.40
C ALA A 198 -7.66 2.34 14.73
N PHE A 199 -7.61 3.24 13.73
CA PHE A 199 -8.78 3.60 12.95
C PHE A 199 -9.30 2.43 12.11
N SER A 200 -8.42 1.78 11.37
CA SER A 200 -8.78 0.76 10.40
C SER A 200 -9.36 -0.51 11.03
N VAL A 201 -8.82 -0.96 12.18
CA VAL A 201 -9.37 -2.10 12.92
C VAL A 201 -10.85 -1.91 13.24
N VAL A 202 -11.25 -0.73 13.72
CA VAL A 202 -12.65 -0.45 14.08
C VAL A 202 -13.50 -0.21 12.83
N LEU A 203 -13.00 0.52 11.85
CA LEU A 203 -13.72 0.80 10.60
C LEU A 203 -14.05 -0.49 9.84
N TYR A 204 -13.06 -1.34 9.59
CA TYR A 204 -13.27 -2.60 8.86
C TYR A 204 -14.07 -3.62 9.65
N PHE A 205 -14.07 -3.52 10.97
CA PHE A 205 -14.93 -4.38 11.80
C PHE A 205 -16.42 -4.11 11.59
N PHE A 206 -16.81 -2.85 11.41
CA PHE A 206 -18.21 -2.43 11.27
C PHE A 206 -18.65 -2.15 9.83
N ALA A 207 -17.73 -2.01 8.88
CA ALA A 207 -18.06 -1.75 7.49
C ALA A 207 -18.80 -2.94 6.86
N GLN A 208 -19.82 -2.64 6.05
CA GLN A 208 -20.64 -3.61 5.35
C GLN A 208 -20.44 -3.57 3.82
N GLY A 209 -19.82 -2.52 3.30
CA GLY A 209 -19.54 -2.34 1.90
C GLY A 209 -18.16 -1.73 1.68
N PHE A 210 -17.38 -2.35 0.82
CA PHE A 210 -16.05 -1.90 0.43
C PHE A 210 -15.92 -1.95 -1.08
N GLY A 211 -15.35 -0.88 -1.65
CA GLY A 211 -15.01 -0.79 -3.07
C GLY A 211 -13.59 -0.32 -3.28
N ARG A 212 -13.04 -0.68 -4.43
CA ARG A 212 -11.74 -0.24 -4.90
C ARG A 212 -11.88 0.69 -6.10
N HIS A 213 -11.30 1.86 -6.00
CA HIS A 213 -11.09 2.75 -7.15
C HIS A 213 -9.73 2.44 -7.79
N ARG A 214 -9.77 2.04 -9.07
CA ARG A 214 -8.56 1.83 -9.88
C ARG A 214 -8.15 3.13 -10.55
N GLY A 215 -6.89 3.47 -10.42
CA GLY A 215 -6.31 4.70 -10.99
C GLY A 215 -5.57 5.52 -9.94
N ASP A 216 -5.02 6.65 -10.38
CA ASP A 216 -4.24 7.53 -9.51
C ASP A 216 -5.11 8.07 -8.38
N GLY A 217 -4.77 7.73 -7.15
CA GLY A 217 -5.43 8.18 -5.94
C GLY A 217 -4.58 9.21 -5.20
N VAL A 218 -3.88 8.78 -4.17
CA VAL A 218 -3.00 9.60 -3.36
C VAL A 218 -1.55 9.40 -3.78
N PHE A 219 -0.81 10.48 -3.86
CA PHE A 219 0.63 10.50 -4.10
C PHE A 219 1.34 10.55 -2.76
N TYR A 220 1.88 9.41 -2.35
CA TYR A 220 2.69 9.29 -1.15
C TYR A 220 4.12 9.75 -1.44
N CYS A 221 4.57 10.80 -0.78
CA CYS A 221 5.89 11.39 -0.96
C CYS A 221 6.88 10.86 0.08
N GLU A 222 7.97 10.25 -0.39
CA GLU A 222 9.04 9.82 0.51
C GLU A 222 9.86 11.03 0.99
N HIS A 223 10.03 11.16 2.31
CA HIS A 223 10.85 12.18 2.93
C HIS A 223 11.86 11.55 3.90
N PRO A 224 13.12 12.03 3.93
CA PRO A 224 14.11 11.55 4.91
C PRO A 224 13.70 11.79 6.37
N SER A 225 12.83 12.78 6.59
CA SER A 225 12.30 13.14 7.91
C SER A 225 11.02 12.39 8.31
N SER A 226 10.50 11.50 7.46
CA SER A 226 9.25 10.76 7.72
C SER A 226 9.24 10.07 9.09
N SER A 227 8.04 9.87 9.66
CA SER A 227 7.90 9.19 10.97
C SER A 227 8.49 7.79 10.97
N THR A 228 8.49 7.11 9.83
CA THR A 228 9.09 5.79 9.63
C THR A 228 10.61 5.82 9.53
N GLY A 229 11.22 6.95 9.14
CA GLY A 229 12.67 7.13 9.03
C GLY A 229 13.37 7.31 10.39
N ALA A 230 13.25 6.33 11.29
CA ALA A 230 13.80 6.42 12.65
C ALA A 230 15.27 5.96 12.80
N ALA A 231 15.89 5.46 11.73
CA ALA A 231 17.15 4.70 11.77
C ALA A 231 18.37 5.40 12.44
N GLY A 232 18.31 6.68 12.72
CA GLY A 232 19.41 7.41 13.39
C GLY A 232 19.05 8.03 14.75
N ASN A 233 17.79 7.88 15.26
CA ASN A 233 17.34 8.59 16.45
C ASN A 233 16.71 7.64 17.50
N PRO A 234 17.46 7.24 18.57
CA PRO A 234 16.95 6.33 19.59
C PRO A 234 15.71 6.84 20.34
N ALA A 235 15.56 8.16 20.53
CA ALA A 235 14.40 8.74 21.19
C ALA A 235 13.14 8.58 20.32
N LYS A 236 13.28 8.75 19.01
CA LYS A 236 12.21 8.54 18.03
C LYS A 236 11.81 7.06 17.99
N PHE A 237 12.77 6.13 18.04
CA PHE A 237 12.48 4.71 18.17
C PHE A 237 11.67 4.39 19.43
N ARG A 238 12.12 4.84 20.60
CA ARG A 238 11.36 4.62 21.85
C ARG A 238 9.92 5.11 21.75
N LYS A 239 9.74 6.30 21.20
CA LYS A 239 8.41 6.87 21.02
C LYS A 239 7.56 6.02 20.08
N ASN A 240 8.09 5.63 18.93
CA ASN A 240 7.39 4.80 17.95
C ASN A 240 6.99 3.45 18.55
N TYR A 241 7.88 2.77 19.28
CA TYR A 241 7.56 1.52 19.97
C TYR A 241 6.45 1.70 21.01
N ALA A 242 6.49 2.78 21.78
CA ALA A 242 5.43 3.07 22.74
C ALA A 242 4.07 3.29 22.07
N ASP A 243 4.05 3.96 20.94
CA ASP A 243 2.82 4.18 20.15
C ASP A 243 2.27 2.87 19.60
N ILE A 244 3.12 2.08 18.95
CA ILE A 244 2.76 0.75 18.41
C ILE A 244 2.17 -0.13 19.52
N ALA A 245 2.84 -0.22 20.68
CA ALA A 245 2.34 -1.01 21.79
C ALA A 245 0.97 -0.54 22.29
N GLN A 246 0.73 0.77 22.37
CA GLN A 246 -0.56 1.34 22.76
C GLN A 246 -1.66 1.07 21.73
N VAL A 247 -1.34 1.17 20.44
CA VAL A 247 -2.30 0.92 19.34
C VAL A 247 -2.68 -0.55 19.31
N PHE A 248 -1.72 -1.48 19.42
CA PHE A 248 -2.02 -2.91 19.43
C PHE A 248 -2.78 -3.34 20.70
N ALA A 249 -2.47 -2.75 21.86
CA ALA A 249 -3.23 -2.99 23.09
C ALA A 249 -4.68 -2.50 22.96
N PHE A 250 -4.89 -1.33 22.38
CA PHE A 250 -6.22 -0.80 22.06
C PHE A 250 -6.98 -1.72 21.12
N ALA A 251 -6.37 -2.14 20.02
CA ALA A 251 -6.99 -3.02 19.03
C ALA A 251 -7.36 -4.39 19.62
N ASP A 252 -6.49 -4.97 20.47
CA ASP A 252 -6.75 -6.24 21.14
C ASP A 252 -7.92 -6.14 22.12
N GLU A 253 -7.97 -5.08 22.91
CA GLU A 253 -9.06 -4.82 23.86
C GLU A 253 -10.39 -4.59 23.12
N PHE A 254 -10.38 -3.80 22.05
CA PHE A 254 -11.56 -3.59 21.19
C PHE A 254 -12.10 -4.93 20.67
N LEU A 255 -11.25 -5.74 20.05
CA LEU A 255 -11.65 -7.03 19.49
C LEU A 255 -12.08 -8.03 20.58
N HIS A 256 -11.49 -7.95 21.78
CA HIS A 256 -11.93 -8.74 22.93
C HIS A 256 -13.35 -8.39 23.34
N GLN A 257 -13.66 -7.11 23.48
CA GLN A 257 -15.01 -6.62 23.82
C GLN A 257 -16.05 -6.99 22.75
N GLN A 258 -15.64 -7.12 21.49
CA GLN A 258 -16.51 -7.58 20.40
C GLN A 258 -16.64 -9.12 20.33
N GLY A 259 -15.93 -9.90 21.16
CA GLY A 259 -15.91 -11.36 21.10
C GLY A 259 -15.21 -11.92 19.84
N ALA A 260 -14.38 -11.12 19.16
CA ALA A 260 -13.82 -11.43 17.84
C ALA A 260 -12.49 -12.22 17.95
N ASN A 261 -12.55 -13.43 18.50
CA ASN A 261 -11.36 -14.24 18.82
C ASN A 261 -10.47 -14.55 17.59
N GLN A 262 -11.07 -14.83 16.44
CA GLN A 262 -10.31 -15.10 15.21
C GLN A 262 -9.54 -13.85 14.75
N ALA A 263 -10.19 -12.69 14.76
CA ALA A 263 -9.54 -11.42 14.43
C ALA A 263 -8.39 -11.09 15.40
N ARG A 264 -8.57 -11.36 16.70
CA ARG A 264 -7.52 -11.23 17.72
C ARG A 264 -6.31 -12.10 17.43
N GLN A 265 -6.50 -13.33 16.99
CA GLN A 265 -5.39 -14.21 16.60
C GLN A 265 -4.58 -13.62 15.43
N GLN A 266 -5.27 -13.04 14.43
CA GLN A 266 -4.59 -12.38 13.32
C GLN A 266 -3.88 -11.10 13.77
N LEU A 267 -4.47 -10.32 14.67
CA LEU A 267 -3.84 -9.14 15.27
C LEU A 267 -2.54 -9.50 16.01
N GLN A 268 -2.51 -10.61 16.77
CA GLN A 268 -1.30 -11.06 17.45
C GLN A 268 -0.19 -11.44 16.47
N LYS A 269 -0.53 -12.08 15.35
CA LYS A 269 0.44 -12.35 14.29
C LYS A 269 0.95 -11.05 13.64
N ALA A 270 0.07 -10.08 13.39
CA ALA A 270 0.45 -8.77 12.90
C ALA A 270 1.40 -8.04 13.85
N ARG A 271 1.16 -8.12 15.16
CA ARG A 271 2.06 -7.55 16.18
C ARG A 271 3.47 -8.14 16.12
N LYS A 272 3.59 -9.47 15.97
CA LYS A 272 4.87 -10.14 15.77
C LYS A 272 5.58 -9.66 14.51
N TRP A 273 4.83 -9.51 13.42
CA TRP A 273 5.36 -8.98 12.18
C TRP A 273 5.90 -7.53 12.34
N TYR A 274 5.14 -6.65 13.02
CA TYR A 274 5.62 -5.30 13.32
C TYR A 274 6.88 -5.31 14.17
N ALA A 275 6.97 -6.18 15.16
CA ALA A 275 8.17 -6.36 15.98
C ALA A 275 9.38 -6.78 15.12
N ARG A 276 9.20 -7.73 14.20
CA ARG A 276 10.24 -8.17 13.26
C ARG A 276 10.71 -7.03 12.35
N MET A 277 9.76 -6.33 11.71
CA MET A 277 10.07 -5.21 10.83
C MET A 277 10.92 -4.14 11.54
N TRP A 278 10.53 -3.76 12.74
CA TRP A 278 11.25 -2.77 13.51
C TRP A 278 12.61 -3.29 14.01
N ALA A 279 12.72 -4.57 14.34
CA ALA A 279 14.00 -5.20 14.68
C ALA A 279 14.98 -5.17 13.50
N GLU A 280 14.50 -5.34 12.27
CA GLU A 280 15.34 -5.25 11.08
C GLU A 280 15.81 -3.81 10.79
N GLN A 281 14.94 -2.82 10.95
CA GLN A 281 15.32 -1.42 10.87
C GLN A 281 16.35 -1.06 11.96
N ALA A 282 16.18 -1.62 13.13
CA ALA A 282 17.09 -1.47 14.26
C ALA A 282 18.49 -1.98 13.98
N ARG A 283 18.60 -3.12 13.29
CA ARG A 283 19.91 -3.69 12.90
C ARG A 283 20.70 -2.79 11.96
N LYS A 284 20.01 -1.92 11.22
CA LYS A 284 20.63 -0.92 10.34
C LYS A 284 21.05 0.35 11.11
N ALA A 285 20.64 0.51 12.36
CA ALA A 285 20.94 1.67 13.18
C ALA A 285 22.22 1.47 14.01
N ALA A 286 22.93 2.55 14.30
CA ALA A 286 24.23 2.52 14.97
C ALA A 286 24.21 2.07 16.44
N ASN A 287 23.03 1.92 17.07
CA ASN A 287 22.90 1.64 18.52
C ASN A 287 22.01 0.43 18.80
N GLN A 288 22.52 -0.75 18.43
CA GLN A 288 21.79 -2.02 18.42
C GLN A 288 21.29 -2.60 19.76
N PRO A 289 22.00 -2.50 20.91
CA PRO A 289 21.58 -3.19 22.14
C PRO A 289 20.27 -2.67 22.72
N GLU A 290 20.06 -1.34 22.70
CA GLU A 290 18.87 -0.70 23.24
C GLU A 290 17.61 -1.06 22.41
N ILE A 291 17.78 -1.18 21.12
CA ILE A 291 16.69 -1.42 20.18
C ILE A 291 16.22 -2.88 20.23
N SER A 292 17.14 -3.83 20.43
CA SER A 292 16.80 -5.23 20.67
C SER A 292 15.95 -5.39 21.95
N HIS A 293 16.29 -4.64 23.00
CA HIS A 293 15.52 -4.63 24.25
C HIS A 293 14.10 -4.06 24.05
N LEU A 294 13.96 -2.98 23.29
CA LEU A 294 12.65 -2.39 22.94
C LEU A 294 11.78 -3.33 22.10
N THR A 295 12.39 -4.06 21.17
CA THR A 295 11.66 -5.06 20.35
C THR A 295 11.12 -6.20 21.22
N ALA A 296 11.94 -6.71 22.15
CA ALA A 296 11.50 -7.72 23.12
C ALA A 296 10.36 -7.20 24.02
N ALA A 297 10.40 -5.93 24.40
CA ALA A 297 9.32 -5.31 25.18
C ALA A 297 8.02 -5.13 24.38
N LEU A 298 8.12 -4.89 23.07
CA LEU A 298 6.94 -4.76 22.19
C LEU A 298 6.23 -6.09 22.00
N CYS A 299 7.00 -7.17 21.84
CA CYS A 299 6.48 -8.51 21.61
C CYS A 299 7.33 -9.53 22.35
N PRO A 300 7.04 -9.79 23.66
CA PRO A 300 7.84 -10.70 24.51
C PRO A 300 7.86 -12.14 23.97
N ASP A 301 6.86 -12.53 23.22
CA ASP A 301 6.72 -13.85 22.59
C ASP A 301 7.28 -13.90 21.14
N PHE A 302 7.97 -12.85 20.71
CA PHE A 302 8.66 -12.85 19.42
C PHE A 302 9.94 -13.67 19.48
N SER A 303 10.02 -14.72 18.67
CA SER A 303 11.22 -15.53 18.46
C SER A 303 11.70 -15.40 17.01
N PRO A 304 12.90 -14.90 16.76
CA PRO A 304 13.43 -14.78 15.40
C PRO A 304 13.46 -16.09 14.62
N ASP A 305 13.64 -17.20 15.30
CA ASP A 305 13.77 -18.53 14.70
C ASP A 305 12.39 -19.17 14.44
N GLU A 306 11.46 -19.04 15.38
CA GLU A 306 10.10 -19.60 15.25
C GLU A 306 9.21 -18.78 14.33
N ASP A 307 9.39 -17.46 14.31
CA ASP A 307 8.62 -16.53 13.48
C ASP A 307 9.28 -16.26 12.12
N ALA A 308 10.28 -17.01 11.73
CA ALA A 308 10.97 -16.93 10.44
C ALA A 308 10.03 -17.20 9.23
N ASN A 309 8.94 -17.93 9.46
CA ASN A 309 7.91 -18.26 8.46
C ASN A 309 6.73 -17.28 8.41
N LEU A 310 6.78 -16.16 9.15
CA LEU A 310 5.81 -15.10 8.93
C LEU A 310 5.96 -14.60 7.49
N PRO A 311 4.85 -14.43 6.74
CA PRO A 311 4.94 -13.94 5.38
C PRO A 311 5.75 -12.65 5.36
N GLU A 312 6.78 -12.60 4.51
CA GLU A 312 7.50 -11.36 4.29
C GLU A 312 6.51 -10.36 3.69
N ILE A 313 6.25 -9.29 4.40
CA ILE A 313 5.60 -8.15 3.76
C ILE A 313 6.68 -7.42 2.98
N PHE A 314 6.49 -7.45 1.69
CA PHE A 314 7.41 -6.81 0.77
C PHE A 314 7.24 -5.30 0.87
N TRP A 315 8.10 -4.68 1.67
CA TRP A 315 8.36 -3.26 1.52
C TRP A 315 9.13 -3.10 0.21
N PHE A 316 8.60 -2.29 -0.69
CA PHE A 316 9.23 -1.96 -1.97
C PHE A 316 10.49 -1.10 -1.76
N ASP A 317 11.39 -1.53 -0.92
CA ASP A 317 12.67 -0.87 -0.62
C ASP A 317 13.82 -1.40 -1.47
N GLN A 318 13.53 -2.08 -2.56
CA GLN A 318 14.57 -2.25 -3.57
C GLN A 318 14.68 -0.92 -4.30
N PRO A 319 15.81 -0.21 -4.16
CA PRO A 319 16.10 0.88 -5.08
C PRO A 319 16.09 0.25 -6.48
N MET A 320 15.10 0.59 -7.28
CA MET A 320 15.22 0.41 -8.72
C MET A 320 16.48 1.16 -9.11
N THR A 321 17.53 0.42 -9.39
CA THR A 321 18.83 0.99 -9.73
C THR A 321 18.57 2.05 -10.78
N PRO A 322 18.95 3.33 -10.55
CA PRO A 322 18.70 4.36 -11.53
C PRO A 322 19.46 3.96 -12.81
N TRP A 323 18.74 3.78 -13.89
CA TRP A 323 19.32 3.55 -15.21
C TRP A 323 20.00 4.83 -15.76
N ARG A 324 20.36 5.77 -14.90
CA ARG A 324 20.78 7.11 -15.33
C ARG A 324 21.93 7.08 -16.32
N ASP A 325 22.97 6.31 -16.03
CA ASP A 325 24.18 6.32 -16.88
C ASP A 325 24.07 5.40 -18.10
N GLY A 326 23.30 4.30 -17.99
CA GLY A 326 23.06 3.37 -19.09
C GLY A 326 22.07 3.89 -20.13
N THR A 327 21.06 4.66 -19.70
CA THR A 327 19.98 5.11 -20.60
C THR A 327 20.49 6.03 -21.69
N GLU A 328 21.34 6.99 -21.38
CA GLU A 328 21.91 7.92 -22.40
C GLU A 328 22.80 7.18 -23.37
N ARG A 329 23.62 6.24 -22.93
CA ARG A 329 24.42 5.38 -23.78
C ARG A 329 23.56 4.56 -24.74
N ILE A 330 22.46 3.95 -24.23
CA ILE A 330 21.52 3.18 -25.06
C ILE A 330 20.82 4.08 -26.08
N LYS A 331 20.37 5.27 -25.70
CA LYS A 331 19.76 6.24 -26.62
C LYS A 331 20.72 6.62 -27.76
N ARG A 332 21.96 6.90 -27.43
CA ARG A 332 22.98 7.20 -28.41
C ARG A 332 23.24 6.07 -29.40
N ALA A 333 23.27 4.81 -28.88
CA ALA A 333 23.43 3.62 -29.72
C ALA A 333 22.20 3.41 -30.63
N ILE A 334 20.98 3.59 -30.12
CA ILE A 334 19.74 3.51 -30.94
C ILE A 334 19.77 4.54 -32.08
N LEU A 335 20.26 5.75 -31.82
CA LEU A 335 20.34 6.84 -32.79
C LEU A 335 21.57 6.75 -33.69
N GLY A 336 22.47 5.78 -33.50
CA GLY A 336 23.67 5.62 -34.27
C GLY A 336 24.74 6.73 -34.03
N LEU A 337 24.62 7.47 -32.90
CA LEU A 337 25.48 8.62 -32.60
C LEU A 337 26.91 8.22 -32.21
N ASP A 338 27.13 6.96 -31.85
CA ASP A 338 28.45 6.41 -31.49
C ASP A 338 29.11 5.64 -32.67
N GLY A 339 28.59 5.82 -33.90
CA GLY A 339 29.13 5.18 -35.11
C GLY A 339 28.73 3.67 -35.21
N ILE A 340 27.89 3.19 -34.37
CA ILE A 340 27.38 1.79 -34.38
C ILE A 340 25.98 1.80 -35.01
N ASP A 341 25.83 1.24 -36.19
CA ASP A 341 24.53 1.03 -36.79
C ASP A 341 23.91 -0.29 -36.30
N CYS A 342 22.94 -0.21 -35.40
CA CYS A 342 22.20 -1.34 -34.91
C CYS A 342 20.83 -1.39 -35.60
N PRO A 343 20.63 -2.22 -36.64
CA PRO A 343 19.35 -2.30 -37.35
C PRO A 343 18.25 -2.97 -36.51
N VAL A 344 18.65 -3.75 -35.51
CA VAL A 344 17.74 -4.48 -34.61
C VAL A 344 18.05 -4.12 -33.17
N ILE A 345 17.00 -3.78 -32.42
CA ILE A 345 17.07 -3.54 -30.98
C ILE A 345 16.28 -4.66 -30.29
N SER A 346 16.95 -5.44 -29.48
CA SER A 346 16.29 -6.42 -28.59
C SER A 346 16.05 -5.77 -27.24
N LEU A 347 14.81 -5.83 -26.76
CA LEU A 347 14.41 -5.35 -25.45
C LEU A 347 13.83 -6.53 -24.67
N ASP A 348 14.36 -6.77 -23.49
CA ASP A 348 13.75 -7.66 -22.55
C ASP A 348 12.41 -7.09 -22.06
N VAL A 349 11.47 -7.95 -21.71
CA VAL A 349 10.11 -7.56 -21.32
C VAL A 349 10.09 -7.18 -19.85
N PHE A 350 10.39 -8.14 -18.98
CA PHE A 350 10.28 -7.94 -17.54
C PHE A 350 11.47 -7.11 -17.03
N ASP A 351 11.18 -6.22 -16.08
CA ASP A 351 12.13 -5.26 -15.50
C ASP A 351 12.82 -4.31 -16.50
N THR A 352 12.51 -4.46 -17.78
CA THR A 352 12.97 -3.60 -18.88
C THR A 352 11.84 -2.76 -19.47
N LEU A 353 10.78 -3.37 -19.96
CA LEU A 353 9.60 -2.67 -20.52
C LEU A 353 8.45 -2.58 -19.53
N ILE A 354 8.29 -3.60 -18.72
CA ILE A 354 7.28 -3.65 -17.67
C ILE A 354 7.94 -3.96 -16.34
N LEU A 355 7.31 -3.48 -15.29
CA LEU A 355 7.73 -3.69 -13.91
C LEU A 355 6.68 -4.51 -13.19
N ARG A 356 7.14 -5.47 -12.42
CA ARG A 356 6.36 -6.09 -11.36
C ARG A 356 6.61 -5.37 -10.05
N PRO A 357 5.58 -4.98 -9.28
CA PRO A 357 5.75 -4.33 -7.99
C PRO A 357 6.11 -5.34 -6.89
N PHE A 358 6.92 -6.34 -7.20
CA PHE A 358 7.31 -7.42 -6.31
C PHE A 358 8.85 -7.50 -6.20
N ARG A 359 9.33 -8.02 -5.07
CA ARG A 359 10.76 -8.20 -4.85
C ARG A 359 11.33 -9.31 -5.72
N THR A 360 10.58 -10.40 -5.85
CA THR A 360 10.88 -11.51 -6.73
C THR A 360 9.68 -11.84 -7.61
N PRO A 361 9.86 -12.40 -8.80
CA PRO A 361 8.74 -12.78 -9.66
C PRO A 361 7.73 -13.73 -8.99
N THR A 362 8.22 -14.58 -8.08
CA THR A 362 7.40 -15.57 -7.35
C THR A 362 6.49 -14.94 -6.28
N ASP A 363 6.75 -13.71 -5.89
CA ASP A 363 5.93 -13.01 -4.86
C ASP A 363 4.50 -12.76 -5.34
N LEU A 364 4.29 -12.71 -6.65
CA LEU A 364 2.96 -12.68 -7.26
C LEU A 364 2.08 -13.82 -6.73
N PHE A 365 2.64 -15.00 -6.56
CA PHE A 365 1.89 -16.19 -6.17
C PHE A 365 1.27 -16.06 -4.78
N HIS A 366 1.91 -15.32 -3.88
CA HIS A 366 1.35 -15.05 -2.55
C HIS A 366 0.06 -14.23 -2.61
N THR A 367 -0.10 -13.40 -3.64
CA THR A 367 -1.33 -12.61 -3.83
C THR A 367 -2.54 -13.48 -4.21
N LEU A 368 -2.28 -14.68 -4.71
CA LEU A 368 -3.30 -15.62 -5.18
C LEU A 368 -3.71 -16.64 -4.12
N GLU A 369 -3.11 -16.62 -2.94
CA GLU A 369 -3.34 -17.62 -1.89
C GLU A 369 -4.82 -17.78 -1.53
N GLY A 370 -5.54 -16.66 -1.34
CA GLY A 370 -6.96 -16.70 -1.01
C GLY A 370 -7.82 -17.31 -2.11
N LYS A 371 -7.45 -17.13 -3.38
CA LYS A 371 -8.14 -17.75 -4.53
C LYS A 371 -7.82 -19.23 -4.61
N TRP A 372 -6.55 -19.61 -4.36
CA TRP A 372 -6.10 -21.00 -4.31
C TRP A 372 -6.87 -21.81 -3.26
N GLN A 373 -6.94 -21.34 -2.02
CA GLN A 373 -7.63 -22.05 -0.94
C GLN A 373 -9.12 -22.28 -1.24
N ARG A 374 -9.76 -21.35 -1.94
CA ARG A 374 -11.15 -21.49 -2.39
C ARG A 374 -11.28 -22.51 -3.54
N ALA A 375 -10.41 -22.43 -4.54
CA ALA A 375 -10.47 -23.29 -5.72
C ALA A 375 -10.11 -24.74 -5.41
N ALA A 376 -9.09 -24.97 -4.59
CA ALA A 376 -8.64 -26.30 -4.21
C ALA A 376 -9.58 -27.03 -3.24
N ARG A 377 -10.50 -26.32 -2.58
CA ARG A 377 -11.51 -26.86 -1.62
C ARG A 377 -10.93 -27.73 -0.50
N ARG A 378 -9.68 -27.54 -0.12
CA ARG A 378 -8.96 -28.32 0.89
C ARG A 378 -7.92 -27.45 1.58
N ASN A 379 -7.47 -27.91 2.75
CA ASN A 379 -6.31 -27.33 3.44
C ASN A 379 -5.03 -27.84 2.73
N MET A 380 -4.68 -27.18 1.64
CA MET A 380 -3.54 -27.54 0.77
C MET A 380 -2.29 -26.72 1.18
N THR A 381 -1.13 -27.13 0.68
CA THR A 381 0.09 -26.32 0.72
C THR A 381 -0.17 -24.94 0.10
N SER A 382 0.64 -23.93 0.44
CA SER A 382 0.47 -22.58 -0.11
C SER A 382 0.55 -22.58 -1.63
N PHE A 383 -0.18 -21.67 -2.29
CA PHE A 383 -0.14 -21.57 -3.75
C PHE A 383 1.27 -21.31 -4.26
N ALA A 384 1.99 -20.39 -3.59
CA ALA A 384 3.37 -20.09 -3.98
C ALA A 384 4.26 -21.33 -3.98
N GLN A 385 4.22 -22.14 -2.92
CA GLN A 385 4.99 -23.37 -2.84
C GLN A 385 4.55 -24.37 -3.91
N ALA A 386 3.25 -24.61 -4.04
CA ALA A 386 2.70 -25.54 -5.04
C ALA A 386 3.10 -25.15 -6.47
N ARG A 387 3.06 -23.85 -6.77
CA ARG A 387 3.36 -23.31 -8.10
C ARG A 387 4.86 -23.40 -8.43
N ILE A 388 5.74 -23.13 -7.46
CA ILE A 388 7.20 -23.25 -7.61
C ILE A 388 7.60 -24.71 -7.78
N GLU A 389 7.06 -25.61 -6.96
CA GLU A 389 7.32 -27.04 -7.08
C GLU A 389 6.83 -27.61 -8.42
N ALA A 390 5.64 -27.19 -8.87
CA ALA A 390 5.09 -27.60 -10.15
C ALA A 390 5.95 -27.13 -11.34
N GLU A 391 6.50 -25.93 -11.29
CA GLU A 391 7.42 -25.44 -12.31
C GLU A 391 8.72 -26.23 -12.31
N SER A 392 9.29 -26.55 -11.16
CA SER A 392 10.47 -27.39 -11.03
C SER A 392 10.23 -28.77 -11.64
N CYS A 393 9.08 -29.40 -11.34
CA CYS A 393 8.70 -30.68 -11.91
C CYS A 393 8.50 -30.61 -13.43
N ALA A 394 7.80 -29.57 -13.91
CA ALA A 394 7.57 -29.34 -15.33
C ALA A 394 8.90 -29.23 -16.11
N ARG A 395 9.87 -28.49 -15.55
CA ARG A 395 11.21 -28.36 -16.13
C ARG A 395 11.97 -29.69 -16.16
N ALA A 396 11.83 -30.52 -15.11
CA ALA A 396 12.43 -31.85 -15.06
C ALA A 396 11.81 -32.84 -16.07
N TRP A 397 10.57 -32.63 -16.49
CA TRP A 397 9.86 -33.48 -17.46
C TRP A 397 9.95 -32.95 -18.90
N LEU A 398 10.63 -31.82 -19.10
CA LEU A 398 10.72 -31.17 -20.39
C LEU A 398 11.46 -32.06 -21.41
N PRO A 399 10.89 -32.32 -22.60
CA PRO A 399 11.62 -33.02 -23.66
C PRO A 399 12.79 -32.19 -24.16
N GLU A 400 13.90 -32.83 -24.55
CA GLU A 400 15.09 -32.14 -25.11
C GLU A 400 14.78 -31.26 -26.34
N THR A 401 13.64 -31.48 -26.98
CA THR A 401 13.18 -30.71 -28.16
C THR A 401 12.48 -29.42 -27.83
N GLN A 402 12.15 -29.18 -26.56
CA GLN A 402 11.45 -27.97 -26.10
C GLN A 402 12.40 -27.07 -25.30
N ALA A 403 12.47 -25.82 -25.66
CA ALA A 403 13.44 -24.88 -25.09
C ALA A 403 13.08 -24.42 -23.63
N ASP A 404 11.79 -24.34 -23.30
CA ASP A 404 11.34 -23.94 -21.97
C ASP A 404 9.92 -24.47 -21.66
N VAL A 405 9.52 -24.40 -20.38
CA VAL A 405 8.20 -24.77 -19.90
C VAL A 405 7.15 -23.73 -20.27
N THR A 406 5.93 -24.18 -20.51
CA THR A 406 4.75 -23.31 -20.69
C THR A 406 3.90 -23.32 -19.42
N MET A 407 3.03 -22.34 -19.26
CA MET A 407 2.03 -22.38 -18.19
C MET A 407 1.24 -23.69 -18.18
N TRP A 408 0.93 -24.24 -19.35
CA TRP A 408 0.27 -25.54 -19.47
C TRP A 408 1.09 -26.68 -18.83
N ASN A 409 2.39 -26.74 -19.12
CA ASN A 409 3.27 -27.73 -18.51
C ASN A 409 3.28 -27.64 -16.99
N ILE A 410 3.37 -26.41 -16.47
CA ILE A 410 3.44 -26.13 -15.04
C ILE A 410 2.14 -26.54 -14.34
N TYR A 411 1.01 -26.11 -14.87
CA TYR A 411 -0.29 -26.42 -14.25
C TYR A 411 -0.68 -27.89 -14.42
N SER A 412 -0.24 -28.54 -15.50
CA SER A 412 -0.37 -30.01 -15.66
C SER A 412 0.43 -30.74 -14.59
N ALA A 413 1.64 -30.28 -14.29
CA ALA A 413 2.46 -30.85 -13.20
C ALA A 413 1.80 -30.61 -11.84
N MET A 414 1.22 -29.43 -11.60
CA MET A 414 0.47 -29.14 -10.37
C MET A 414 -0.72 -30.08 -10.19
N MET A 415 -1.48 -30.33 -11.24
CA MET A 415 -2.62 -31.24 -11.23
C MET A 415 -2.19 -32.67 -10.88
N GLN A 416 -1.11 -33.14 -11.49
CA GLN A 416 -0.57 -34.50 -11.25
C GLN A 416 -0.04 -34.65 -9.82
N ASN A 417 0.71 -33.67 -9.33
CA ASN A 417 1.36 -33.74 -8.02
C ASN A 417 0.38 -33.58 -6.84
N LEU A 418 -0.64 -32.75 -7.00
CA LEU A 418 -1.55 -32.39 -5.91
C LEU A 418 -2.95 -33.00 -6.04
N GLY A 419 -3.25 -33.64 -7.18
CA GLY A 419 -4.57 -34.24 -7.44
C GLY A 419 -5.70 -33.22 -7.44
N VAL A 420 -5.43 -31.96 -7.83
CA VAL A 420 -6.45 -30.92 -7.99
C VAL A 420 -7.20 -31.10 -9.31
N SER A 421 -8.44 -30.62 -9.37
CA SER A 421 -9.29 -30.79 -10.55
C SER A 421 -8.88 -29.87 -11.71
N ASP A 422 -9.28 -30.23 -12.94
CA ASP A 422 -9.15 -29.38 -14.12
C ASP A 422 -9.76 -27.98 -13.92
N ASP A 423 -10.93 -27.91 -13.26
CA ASP A 423 -11.59 -26.63 -12.94
C ASP A 423 -10.73 -25.75 -12.04
N CYS A 424 -10.09 -26.35 -11.02
CA CYS A 424 -9.17 -25.63 -10.14
C CYS A 424 -7.97 -25.11 -10.91
N VAL A 425 -7.35 -25.94 -11.74
CA VAL A 425 -6.22 -25.58 -12.58
C VAL A 425 -6.60 -24.47 -13.57
N GLY A 426 -7.73 -24.62 -14.27
CA GLY A 426 -8.24 -23.61 -15.20
C GLY A 426 -8.47 -22.25 -14.52
N GLN A 427 -9.10 -22.26 -13.34
CA GLN A 427 -9.35 -21.05 -12.56
C GLN A 427 -8.05 -20.40 -12.07
N MET A 428 -7.08 -21.19 -11.62
CA MET A 428 -5.80 -20.65 -11.13
C MET A 428 -4.92 -20.14 -12.26
N THR A 429 -4.89 -20.80 -13.42
CA THR A 429 -4.23 -20.30 -14.63
C THR A 429 -4.79 -18.95 -15.07
N TYR A 430 -6.11 -18.82 -15.07
CA TYR A 430 -6.78 -17.54 -15.35
C TYR A 430 -6.39 -16.47 -14.31
N ASN A 431 -6.46 -16.81 -13.03
CA ASN A 431 -6.15 -15.88 -11.96
C ASN A 431 -4.68 -15.41 -11.96
N GLU A 432 -3.72 -16.30 -12.27
CA GLU A 432 -2.30 -15.93 -12.37
C GLU A 432 -2.08 -14.95 -13.52
N ARG A 433 -2.67 -15.24 -14.68
CA ARG A 433 -2.60 -14.34 -15.85
C ARG A 433 -3.23 -12.98 -15.56
N GLU A 434 -4.40 -12.95 -14.95
CA GLU A 434 -5.06 -11.70 -14.56
C GLU A 434 -4.24 -10.91 -13.52
N ALA A 435 -3.61 -11.59 -12.59
CA ALA A 435 -2.72 -10.96 -11.62
C ALA A 435 -1.48 -10.35 -12.29
N GLU A 436 -0.84 -11.07 -13.22
CA GLU A 436 0.28 -10.51 -14.02
C GLU A 436 -0.15 -9.24 -14.76
N VAL A 437 -1.25 -9.29 -15.48
CA VAL A 437 -1.78 -8.11 -16.19
C VAL A 437 -2.13 -6.97 -15.22
N HIS A 438 -2.70 -7.34 -14.07
CA HIS A 438 -3.11 -6.37 -13.06
C HIS A 438 -1.93 -5.65 -12.40
N PHE A 439 -0.90 -6.37 -12.03
CA PHE A 439 0.23 -5.83 -11.29
C PHE A 439 1.33 -5.25 -12.18
N CYS A 440 1.55 -5.79 -13.38
CA CYS A 440 2.55 -5.27 -14.29
C CYS A 440 2.25 -3.83 -14.74
N ARG A 441 3.26 -2.99 -14.72
CA ARG A 441 3.18 -1.59 -15.13
C ARG A 441 4.25 -1.26 -16.16
N PRO A 442 3.96 -0.40 -17.15
CA PRO A 442 4.97 0.05 -18.09
C PRO A 442 6.12 0.75 -17.37
N ARG A 443 7.35 0.33 -17.64
CA ARG A 443 8.54 1.06 -17.19
C ARG A 443 8.77 2.25 -18.10
N LYS A 444 8.61 3.45 -17.59
CA LYS A 444 8.65 4.69 -18.37
C LYS A 444 9.91 4.78 -19.25
N THR A 445 11.08 4.48 -18.69
CA THR A 445 12.35 4.51 -19.42
C THR A 445 12.40 3.46 -20.52
N GLY A 446 11.98 2.22 -20.26
CA GLY A 446 11.94 1.16 -21.26
C GLY A 446 10.99 1.49 -22.40
N VAL A 447 9.78 1.98 -22.08
CA VAL A 447 8.81 2.45 -23.10
C VAL A 447 9.36 3.62 -23.93
N GLN A 448 10.09 4.54 -23.31
CA GLN A 448 10.75 5.63 -24.06
C GLN A 448 11.81 5.09 -25.02
N LEU A 449 12.64 4.12 -24.60
CA LEU A 449 13.62 3.49 -25.47
C LEU A 449 12.96 2.70 -26.61
N PHE A 450 11.89 1.97 -26.32
CA PHE A 450 11.09 1.28 -27.32
C PHE A 450 10.55 2.24 -28.39
N ASN A 451 9.93 3.34 -27.96
CA ASN A 451 9.38 4.35 -28.86
C ASN A 451 10.46 5.05 -29.66
N LEU A 452 11.61 5.34 -29.04
CA LEU A 452 12.77 5.92 -29.72
C LEU A 452 13.30 5.00 -30.80
N ALA A 453 13.44 3.71 -30.51
CA ALA A 453 13.90 2.71 -31.50
C ALA A 453 12.95 2.61 -32.69
N LYS A 454 11.63 2.60 -32.43
CA LYS A 454 10.62 2.62 -33.48
C LYS A 454 10.65 3.89 -34.33
N ALA A 455 10.77 5.05 -33.69
CA ALA A 455 10.89 6.34 -34.38
C ALA A 455 12.18 6.44 -35.21
N ALA A 456 13.26 5.79 -34.78
CA ALA A 456 14.54 5.70 -35.53
C ALA A 456 14.52 4.64 -36.64
N GLY A 457 13.35 4.02 -36.94
CA GLY A 457 13.20 3.01 -37.99
C GLY A 457 13.85 1.66 -37.67
N LYS A 458 14.21 1.40 -36.41
CA LYS A 458 14.86 0.14 -36.02
C LYS A 458 13.83 -0.99 -35.92
N ARG A 459 14.25 -2.21 -36.26
CA ARG A 459 13.48 -3.41 -35.95
C ARG A 459 13.56 -3.67 -34.45
N VAL A 460 12.42 -3.67 -33.75
CA VAL A 460 12.39 -3.99 -32.32
C VAL A 460 11.95 -5.43 -32.13
N VAL A 461 12.71 -6.18 -31.38
CA VAL A 461 12.42 -7.55 -30.95
C VAL A 461 12.22 -7.53 -29.44
N LEU A 462 11.14 -8.11 -28.98
CA LEU A 462 10.88 -8.33 -27.55
C LEU A 462 11.35 -9.72 -27.19
N THR A 463 12.14 -9.81 -26.15
CA THR A 463 12.65 -11.07 -25.61
C THR A 463 12.10 -11.23 -24.19
N SER A 464 11.86 -12.47 -23.76
CA SER A 464 11.47 -12.77 -22.39
C SER A 464 12.02 -14.14 -22.03
N ASP A 465 12.50 -14.27 -20.81
CA ASP A 465 12.89 -15.52 -20.17
C ASP A 465 11.69 -16.21 -19.47
N MET A 466 10.51 -15.61 -19.57
CA MET A 466 9.26 -16.17 -19.07
C MET A 466 8.48 -16.81 -20.19
N TYR A 467 7.82 -17.93 -19.88
CA TYR A 467 7.02 -18.82 -20.73
C TYR A 467 6.06 -18.15 -21.72
#